data_347ed658781b727d625c76af4d8c4e14
#
_entry.id   347ed658781b727d625c76af4d8c4e14
#
_cell.length_a   1.000
_cell.length_b   1.000
_cell.length_c   1.000
_cell.angle_alpha   90.00
_cell.angle_beta   90.00
_cell.angle_gamma   90.00
#
_symmetry.space_group_name_H-M   'P 1'
#
loop_
_entity.id
_entity.type
_entity.pdbx_description
1 polymer ?
#
loop_
_entity_poly.entity_id
_entity_poly.type
_entity_poly.pdbx_seq_one_letter_code
_entity_poly.pdbx_strand_id
1 'polypeptide(L)' 'MKERSRTLPPKLKQISHDINEALKEAKKIRELTIQEEVVVELDKVNEALEQAKRQITRMLQR' A
#
# COMPACT_ATOMS: atom_id res chain seq x y z
N MET A 1 -11.59 8.96 26.63
CA MET A 1 -11.91 9.42 25.66
C MET A 1 -11.00 10.15 24.90
N LYS A 2 -10.24 10.91 25.39
CA LYS A 2 -9.36 11.57 24.69
C LYS A 2 -8.37 10.74 24.05
N GLU A 3 -8.03 9.65 24.56
CA GLU A 3 -7.08 8.82 24.01
C GLU A 3 -7.42 8.33 22.68
N ARG A 4 -8.69 8.23 22.38
CA ARG A 4 -9.08 7.73 21.13
C ARG A 4 -8.59 8.57 20.00
N SER A 5 -8.44 9.85 20.19
CA SER A 5 -8.03 10.69 19.10
C SER A 5 -6.55 10.54 18.82
N ARG A 6 -5.80 10.01 19.78
CA ARG A 6 -4.40 9.81 19.52
C ARG A 6 -4.09 8.40 19.16
N THR A 7 -4.97 7.48 19.46
CA THR A 7 -4.76 6.09 19.18
C THR A 7 -5.34 5.75 17.83
N LEU A 8 -4.50 5.26 16.94
CA LEU A 8 -4.98 4.90 15.62
C LEU A 8 -5.71 3.58 15.67
N PRO A 9 -6.75 3.42 14.86
CA PRO A 9 -7.49 2.17 14.86
C PRO A 9 -6.61 1.02 14.43
N PRO A 10 -6.80 -0.14 15.00
CA PRO A 10 -6.07 -1.31 14.53
C PRO A 10 -6.29 -1.60 13.06
N LYS A 11 -7.46 -1.21 12.55
CA LYS A 11 -7.74 -1.40 11.15
C LYS A 11 -6.81 -0.63 10.25
N LEU A 12 -6.37 0.54 10.69
CA LEU A 12 -5.47 1.34 9.89
C LEU A 12 -4.13 0.62 9.73
N LYS A 13 -3.65 -0.01 10.79
CA LYS A 13 -2.42 -0.76 10.70
C LYS A 13 -2.60 -1.99 9.83
N GLN A 14 -3.76 -2.60 9.89
CA GLN A 14 -4.03 -3.75 9.05
C GLN A 14 -4.03 -3.34 7.58
N ILE A 15 -4.62 -2.20 7.27
CA ILE A 15 -4.65 -1.72 5.90
C ILE A 15 -3.22 -1.45 5.42
N SER A 16 -2.39 -0.87 6.29
CA SER A 16 -1.01 -0.60 5.93
C SER A 16 -0.29 -1.91 5.61
N HIS A 17 -0.51 -2.92 6.43
CA HIS A 17 0.10 -4.23 6.19
C HIS A 17 -0.40 -4.82 4.88
N ASP A 18 -1.71 -4.71 4.62
CA ASP A 18 -2.27 -5.26 3.41
C ASP A 18 -1.72 -4.57 2.17
N ILE A 19 -1.51 -3.26 2.25
CA ILE A 19 -0.95 -2.53 1.13
C ILE A 19 0.49 -2.98 0.87
N ASN A 20 1.26 -3.20 1.94
CA ASN A 20 2.62 -3.68 1.77
C ASN A 20 2.64 -5.05 1.11
N GLU A 21 1.72 -5.93 1.50
CA GLU A 21 1.65 -7.24 0.89
C GLU A 21 1.24 -7.14 -0.58
N ALA A 22 0.29 -6.25 -0.87
CA ALA A 22 -0.14 -6.05 -2.25
C ALA A 22 1.01 -5.54 -3.10
N LEU A 23 1.83 -4.65 -2.55
CA LEU A 23 2.99 -4.13 -3.27
C LEU A 23 3.98 -5.26 -3.59
N LYS A 24 4.22 -6.12 -2.63
CA LYS A 24 5.12 -7.24 -2.86
C LYS A 24 4.60 -8.16 -3.95
N GLU A 25 3.31 -8.46 -3.90
CA GLU A 25 2.73 -9.33 -4.90
C GLU A 25 2.75 -8.71 -6.28
N ALA A 26 2.43 -7.42 -6.35
CA ALA A 26 2.43 -6.74 -7.64
C ALA A 26 3.83 -6.71 -8.25
N LYS A 27 4.83 -6.46 -7.41
CA LYS A 27 6.20 -6.44 -7.92
C LYS A 27 6.64 -7.81 -8.39
N LYS A 28 6.21 -8.84 -7.69
CA LYS A 28 6.55 -10.19 -8.07
C LYS A 28 5.93 -10.54 -9.41
N ILE A 29 4.66 -10.20 -9.58
CA ILE A 29 3.95 -10.47 -10.82
C ILE A 29 4.63 -9.72 -11.96
N ARG A 30 5.04 -8.46 -11.69
CA ARG A 30 5.68 -7.68 -12.72
C ARG A 30 6.97 -8.31 -13.18
N GLU A 31 7.73 -8.88 -12.26
CA GLU A 31 8.98 -9.53 -12.61
C GLU A 31 8.79 -10.76 -13.47
N LEU A 32 7.66 -11.44 -13.28
CA LEU A 32 7.38 -12.64 -14.03
C LEU A 32 6.63 -12.39 -15.33
N THR A 33 6.20 -11.15 -15.55
CA THR A 33 5.39 -10.81 -16.69
C THR A 33 6.26 -10.31 -17.82
N ILE A 34 6.02 -10.83 -19.03
CA ILE A 34 6.77 -10.39 -20.20
C ILE A 34 5.91 -9.57 -21.14
N GLN A 35 4.63 -9.43 -20.88
CA GLN A 35 3.76 -8.65 -21.74
C GLN A 35 3.82 -7.19 -21.33
N GLU A 36 4.20 -6.35 -22.26
CA GLU A 36 4.37 -4.93 -21.97
C GLU A 36 3.11 -4.26 -21.45
N GLU A 37 1.98 -4.61 -21.99
CA GLU A 37 0.73 -4.00 -21.57
C GLU A 37 0.47 -4.26 -20.10
N VAL A 38 0.73 -5.49 -19.68
CA VAL A 38 0.52 -5.85 -18.28
C VAL A 38 1.53 -5.15 -17.39
N VAL A 39 2.76 -5.02 -17.86
CA VAL A 39 3.79 -4.34 -17.09
C VAL A 39 3.39 -2.89 -16.84
N VAL A 40 2.87 -2.22 -17.87
CA VAL A 40 2.45 -0.83 -17.72
C VAL A 40 1.32 -0.71 -16.70
N GLU A 41 0.36 -1.63 -16.75
CA GLU A 41 -0.73 -1.59 -15.80
C GLU A 41 -0.25 -1.87 -14.38
N LEU A 42 0.67 -2.80 -14.24
CA LEU A 42 1.22 -3.11 -12.93
C LEU A 42 2.01 -1.93 -12.36
N ASP A 43 2.70 -1.19 -13.22
CA ASP A 43 3.41 -0.01 -12.78
C ASP A 43 2.42 1.02 -12.22
N LYS A 44 1.28 1.17 -12.86
CA LYS A 44 0.27 2.08 -12.36
C LYS A 44 -0.28 1.63 -11.03
N VAL A 45 -0.51 0.34 -10.88
CA VAL A 45 -0.99 -0.21 -9.63
C VAL A 45 0.04 0.01 -8.54
N ASN A 46 1.31 -0.24 -8.84
CA ASN A 46 2.37 -0.04 -7.87
C ASN A 46 2.45 1.42 -7.44
N GLU A 47 2.30 2.32 -8.38
CA GLU A 47 2.32 3.74 -8.06
C GLU A 47 1.18 4.12 -7.13
N ALA A 48 -0.01 3.63 -7.42
CA ALA A 48 -1.17 3.93 -6.60
C ALA A 48 -0.99 3.36 -5.19
N LEU A 49 -0.46 2.16 -5.10
CA LEU A 49 -0.24 1.53 -3.81
C LEU A 49 0.83 2.28 -3.00
N GLU A 50 1.85 2.76 -3.69
CA GLU A 50 2.89 3.52 -3.00
C GLU A 50 2.34 4.81 -2.44
N GLN A 51 1.48 5.48 -3.18
CA GLN A 51 0.88 6.70 -2.69
C GLN A 51 -0.04 6.44 -1.50
N ALA A 52 -0.82 5.37 -1.58
CA ALA A 52 -1.69 5.01 -0.48
C ALA A 52 -0.86 4.69 0.76
N LYS A 53 0.25 4.00 0.57
CA LYS A 53 1.12 3.66 1.67
C LYS A 53 1.68 4.91 2.33
N ARG A 54 2.08 5.88 1.53
CA ARG A 54 2.63 7.11 2.07
C ARG A 54 1.60 7.85 2.90
N GLN A 55 0.37 7.90 2.42
CA GLN A 55 -0.66 8.57 3.15
C GLN A 55 -0.96 7.91 4.48
N ILE A 56 -0.99 6.59 4.48
CA ILE A 56 -1.22 5.87 5.72
C ILE A 56 -0.06 6.06 6.67
N THR A 57 1.17 6.03 6.16
CA THR A 57 2.34 6.24 6.99
C THR A 57 2.29 7.62 7.64
N ARG A 58 1.85 8.60 6.87
CA ARG A 58 1.74 9.95 7.39
C ARG A 58 0.74 10.01 8.53
N MET A 59 -0.38 9.32 8.37
CA MET A 59 -1.36 9.28 9.43
C MET A 59 -0.85 8.57 10.67
N LEU A 60 -0.08 7.52 10.47
CA LEU A 60 0.45 6.76 11.58
C LEU A 60 1.52 7.52 12.35
N GLN A 61 2.14 8.48 11.71
CA GLN A 61 3.19 9.26 12.35
C GLN A 61 2.69 10.48 13.09
N ARG A 62 1.42 10.78 13.04
CA ARG A 62 0.90 11.96 13.69
C ARG A 62 0.72 11.84 15.19
#